data_70b33d4001ad3658dde64b3cb65f75f1
#
_entry.id   70b33d4001ad3658dde64b3cb65f75f1
#
_cell.length_a   1.000
_cell.length_b   1.000
_cell.length_c   1.000
_cell.angle_alpha   90.00
_cell.angle_beta   90.00
_cell.angle_gamma   90.00
#
_symmetry.space_group_name_H-M   'P 1'
#
loop_
_entity.id
_entity.type
_entity.pdbx_description
1 polymer ?
#
loop_
_entity_poly.entity_id
_entity_poly.type
_entity_poly.pdbx_seq_one_letter_code
_entity_poly.pdbx_strand_id
1 'polypeptide(L)'
;MKRCMLTSIVSLLFSLLLPVSVPYAAGVSGVGTLPGVSDTASAAPPETPAPVLAGFDALTGITLLRGGAVETLSMAEYLPGVVAGEMPASFEPDALRAQAVAARSYALARRNAPPAAHPQCALCDDPGCCEVYLTADERAERWGEQYDLWESRIEEAVRDTDGVYLVYDGEPIIACFHASSAGYTESGAAVWGGDVPYLVSVSSPETASDVPNFVTTAEFSPESFREKFLAAYPEADLSAQPPNWVGERTVDPSGRVSSVRIGDISVPGTTMRSIFSLRSANFTLAWTGRSFLFTVSGSGHGAGMSQYGANVMAKNGSVWQEILTHYYPGTSLTAP
;
A
#
# COMPACT_ATOMS: atom_id res chain seq x y z
N MET A 1 15.93 -8.46 30.57
CA MET A 1 14.54 -8.83 30.20
C MET A 1 13.76 -7.52 30.06
N LYS A 2 13.71 -6.91 28.89
CA LYS A 2 12.91 -5.70 28.61
C LYS A 2 11.71 -6.13 27.79
N ARG A 3 10.51 -5.98 28.36
CA ARG A 3 9.24 -6.23 27.68
C ARG A 3 9.04 -5.15 26.63
N CYS A 4 8.99 -5.53 25.37
CA CYS A 4 8.44 -4.73 24.29
C CYS A 4 6.92 -4.72 24.46
N MET A 5 6.35 -3.61 24.91
CA MET A 5 4.91 -3.38 24.83
C MET A 5 4.60 -2.92 23.40
N LEU A 6 4.00 -3.79 22.65
CA LEU A 6 3.43 -3.49 21.35
C LEU A 6 2.06 -2.84 21.61
N THR A 7 1.94 -1.56 21.33
CA THR A 7 0.64 -0.89 21.24
C THR A 7 0.16 -0.97 19.80
N SER A 8 -0.79 -1.86 19.56
CA SER A 8 -1.57 -1.90 18.32
C SER A 8 -2.39 -0.63 18.20
N ILE A 9 -2.15 0.15 17.17
CA ILE A 9 -3.04 1.25 16.78
C ILE A 9 -3.63 0.90 15.42
N VAL A 10 -4.85 0.42 15.49
CA VAL A 10 -5.75 0.24 14.35
C VAL A 10 -6.08 1.62 13.78
N SER A 11 -5.70 1.87 12.56
CA SER A 11 -6.15 3.04 11.80
C SER A 11 -7.03 2.57 10.65
N LEU A 12 -8.26 2.23 10.98
CA LEU A 12 -9.31 1.94 10.00
C LEU A 12 -10.25 3.13 9.97
N LEU A 13 -10.16 3.94 8.94
CA LEU A 13 -11.26 4.77 8.45
C LEU A 13 -11.04 5.04 6.95
N PHE A 14 -11.42 4.06 6.14
CA PHE A 14 -11.74 4.32 4.74
C PHE A 14 -13.15 4.89 4.70
N SER A 15 -13.24 6.19 4.41
CA SER A 15 -14.51 6.86 4.16
C SER A 15 -15.12 6.30 2.88
N LEU A 16 -16.32 5.76 3.00
CA LEU A 16 -17.21 5.43 1.88
C LEU A 16 -17.36 6.67 0.98
N LEU A 17 -16.92 6.56 -0.25
CA LEU A 17 -17.34 7.42 -1.35
C LEU A 17 -18.32 6.64 -2.20
N LEU A 18 -19.58 7.04 -2.15
CA LEU A 18 -20.63 6.59 -3.06
C LEU A 18 -20.29 7.00 -4.50
N PRO A 19 -20.49 6.15 -5.49
CA PRO A 19 -20.26 6.51 -6.88
C PRO A 19 -21.37 7.44 -7.38
N VAL A 20 -20.96 8.54 -7.99
CA VAL A 20 -21.84 9.39 -8.79
C VAL A 20 -22.10 8.67 -10.11
N SER A 21 -23.31 8.21 -10.31
CA SER A 21 -23.77 7.61 -11.55
C SER A 21 -23.95 8.69 -12.62
N VAL A 22 -23.19 8.61 -13.71
CA VAL A 22 -23.43 9.35 -14.94
C VAL A 22 -24.17 8.42 -15.92
N PRO A 23 -25.38 8.77 -16.41
CA PRO A 23 -26.08 7.94 -17.37
C PRO A 23 -25.44 8.02 -18.76
N TYR A 24 -25.05 6.89 -19.31
CA TYR A 24 -24.62 6.77 -20.71
C TYR A 24 -25.86 6.55 -21.58
N ALA A 25 -26.09 7.46 -22.51
CA ALA A 25 -27.21 7.39 -23.45
C ALA A 25 -26.96 6.34 -24.52
N ALA A 26 -27.88 5.39 -24.64
CA ALA A 26 -27.94 4.46 -25.74
C ALA A 26 -28.60 5.13 -26.98
N GLY A 27 -28.04 4.87 -28.14
CA GLY A 27 -28.64 5.16 -29.44
C GLY A 27 -27.76 4.68 -30.57
N VAL A 28 -28.15 3.65 -31.29
CA VAL A 28 -28.72 3.65 -32.63
C VAL A 28 -28.71 2.23 -33.22
N SER A 29 -29.89 1.81 -33.61
CA SER A 29 -30.18 0.60 -34.35
C SER A 29 -29.74 0.72 -35.83
N GLY A 30 -29.25 -0.36 -36.42
CA GLY A 30 -29.06 -0.48 -37.84
C GLY A 30 -29.03 -1.95 -38.28
N VAL A 31 -30.20 -2.47 -38.69
CA VAL A 31 -30.35 -3.80 -39.27
C VAL A 31 -29.96 -3.75 -40.72
N GLY A 32 -29.04 -4.61 -41.14
CA GLY A 32 -28.72 -4.88 -42.51
C GLY A 32 -28.49 -6.37 -42.72
N THR A 33 -29.53 -7.05 -43.31
CA THR A 33 -29.46 -8.43 -43.75
C THR A 33 -28.74 -8.53 -45.10
N LEU A 34 -27.77 -9.45 -45.22
CA LEU A 34 -27.27 -9.93 -46.51
C LEU A 34 -27.42 -11.45 -46.59
N PRO A 35 -27.66 -11.99 -47.83
CA PRO A 35 -28.11 -13.36 -48.06
C PRO A 35 -26.98 -14.38 -48.05
N GLY A 36 -27.38 -15.64 -47.82
CA GLY A 36 -26.53 -16.78 -47.56
C GLY A 36 -25.57 -17.22 -48.65
N VAL A 37 -24.51 -17.82 -48.17
CA VAL A 37 -23.65 -18.76 -48.91
C VAL A 37 -23.53 -19.98 -48.02
N SER A 38 -24.07 -21.11 -48.47
CA SER A 38 -23.89 -22.41 -47.85
C SER A 38 -22.59 -23.02 -48.38
N ASP A 39 -21.58 -23.07 -47.51
CA ASP A 39 -20.43 -23.95 -47.70
C ASP A 39 -20.35 -24.95 -46.54
N THR A 40 -20.64 -26.19 -46.89
CA THR A 40 -20.42 -27.35 -46.04
C THR A 40 -18.92 -27.66 -45.95
N ALA A 41 -18.22 -26.96 -45.05
CA ALA A 41 -16.90 -27.38 -44.65
C ALA A 41 -16.99 -28.44 -43.56
N SER A 42 -16.46 -29.62 -43.83
CA SER A 42 -16.27 -30.73 -42.89
C SER A 42 -15.49 -30.21 -41.68
N ALA A 43 -16.14 -30.12 -40.53
CA ALA A 43 -15.48 -29.76 -39.26
C ALA A 43 -14.50 -30.87 -38.88
N ALA A 44 -13.22 -30.51 -38.77
CA ALA A 44 -12.20 -31.31 -38.09
C ALA A 44 -12.68 -31.51 -36.62
N PRO A 45 -12.35 -32.66 -36.01
CA PRO A 45 -12.69 -32.86 -34.60
C PRO A 45 -12.03 -31.77 -33.75
N PRO A 46 -12.67 -31.29 -32.68
CA PRO A 46 -12.09 -30.28 -31.82
C PRO A 46 -10.78 -30.82 -31.26
N GLU A 47 -9.69 -30.10 -31.54
CA GLU A 47 -8.40 -30.38 -30.91
C GLU A 47 -8.60 -30.24 -29.39
N THR A 48 -8.28 -31.30 -28.67
CA THR A 48 -8.21 -31.24 -27.19
C THR A 48 -7.19 -30.16 -26.83
N PRO A 49 -7.56 -29.08 -26.13
CA PRO A 49 -6.60 -28.06 -25.77
C PRO A 49 -5.45 -28.71 -25.01
N ALA A 50 -4.21 -28.40 -25.42
CA ALA A 50 -3.02 -28.86 -24.72
C ALA A 50 -3.16 -28.45 -23.23
N PRO A 51 -2.71 -29.28 -22.28
CA PRO A 51 -2.76 -28.94 -20.87
C PRO A 51 -2.02 -27.62 -20.66
N VAL A 52 -2.73 -26.61 -20.19
CA VAL A 52 -2.11 -25.33 -19.76
C VAL A 52 -1.24 -25.69 -18.58
N LEU A 53 0.07 -25.57 -18.72
CA LEU A 53 0.99 -25.74 -17.60
C LEU A 53 0.63 -24.69 -16.55
N ALA A 54 0.51 -25.11 -15.29
CA ALA A 54 0.26 -24.21 -14.19
C ALA A 54 1.42 -23.21 -14.10
N GLY A 55 1.10 -21.91 -13.99
CA GLY A 55 2.08 -20.85 -13.84
C GLY A 55 2.82 -20.91 -12.50
N PHE A 56 3.83 -20.08 -12.36
CA PHE A 56 4.63 -20.01 -11.13
C PHE A 56 3.79 -19.73 -9.89
N ASP A 57 2.86 -18.78 -9.97
CA ASP A 57 2.02 -18.39 -8.83
C ASP A 57 1.10 -19.53 -8.38
N ALA A 58 0.61 -20.33 -9.32
CA ALA A 58 -0.22 -21.50 -8.99
C ALA A 58 0.56 -22.63 -8.30
N LEU A 59 1.86 -22.74 -8.57
CA LEU A 59 2.75 -23.76 -8.01
C LEU A 59 3.48 -23.31 -6.74
N THR A 60 3.48 -22.01 -6.44
CA THR A 60 4.20 -21.42 -5.31
C THR A 60 3.29 -21.28 -4.09
N GLY A 61 3.54 -22.07 -3.04
CA GLY A 61 2.83 -21.99 -1.77
C GLY A 61 3.35 -20.86 -0.87
N ILE A 62 2.42 -20.17 -0.19
CA ILE A 62 2.69 -19.17 0.84
C ILE A 62 1.88 -19.49 2.10
N THR A 63 2.46 -19.25 3.28
CA THR A 63 1.77 -19.44 4.57
C THR A 63 1.28 -18.11 5.14
N LEU A 64 0.01 -18.05 5.49
CA LEU A 64 -0.68 -16.89 6.02
C LEU A 64 -1.27 -17.19 7.40
N LEU A 65 -0.94 -16.39 8.40
CA LEU A 65 -1.59 -16.42 9.71
C LEU A 65 -2.83 -15.55 9.65
N ARG A 66 -4.01 -16.17 9.78
CA ARG A 66 -5.30 -15.48 9.74
C ARG A 66 -6.23 -16.03 10.81
N GLY A 67 -6.88 -15.12 11.54
CA GLY A 67 -7.80 -15.53 12.61
C GLY A 67 -7.18 -16.45 13.68
N GLY A 68 -5.86 -16.40 13.87
CA GLY A 68 -5.11 -17.26 14.81
C GLY A 68 -4.72 -18.63 14.25
N ALA A 69 -5.06 -18.96 13.01
CA ALA A 69 -4.67 -20.20 12.33
C ALA A 69 -3.71 -19.91 11.16
N VAL A 70 -2.78 -20.83 10.90
CA VAL A 70 -1.90 -20.76 9.72
C VAL A 70 -2.55 -21.57 8.61
N GLU A 71 -2.80 -20.93 7.49
CA GLU A 71 -3.26 -21.55 6.25
C GLU A 71 -2.18 -21.49 5.17
N THR A 72 -2.27 -22.39 4.20
CA THR A 72 -1.38 -22.37 3.03
C THR A 72 -2.22 -22.11 1.79
N LEU A 73 -1.87 -21.04 1.09
CA LEU A 73 -2.46 -20.63 -0.17
C LEU A 73 -1.42 -20.77 -1.28
N SER A 74 -1.83 -20.99 -2.53
CA SER A 74 -0.97 -20.68 -3.66
C SER A 74 -0.78 -19.16 -3.77
N MET A 75 0.30 -18.71 -4.37
CA MET A 75 0.51 -17.28 -4.66
C MET A 75 -0.60 -16.74 -5.56
N ALA A 76 -1.14 -17.56 -6.48
CA ALA A 76 -2.28 -17.20 -7.33
C ALA A 76 -3.58 -16.96 -6.53
N GLU A 77 -3.79 -17.64 -5.40
CA GLU A 77 -4.93 -17.39 -4.50
C GLU A 77 -4.67 -16.20 -3.57
N TYR A 78 -3.42 -15.99 -3.15
CA TYR A 78 -3.04 -14.93 -2.23
C TYR A 78 -3.04 -13.55 -2.86
N LEU A 79 -2.39 -13.38 -4.02
CA LEU A 79 -2.15 -12.06 -4.61
C LEU A 79 -3.40 -11.25 -4.95
N PRO A 80 -4.50 -11.84 -5.50
CA PRO A 80 -5.72 -11.06 -5.73
C PRO A 80 -6.27 -10.42 -4.45
N GLY A 81 -6.21 -11.15 -3.32
CA GLY A 81 -6.63 -10.63 -2.02
C GLY A 81 -5.79 -9.47 -1.52
N VAL A 82 -4.47 -9.51 -1.75
CA VAL A 82 -3.57 -8.43 -1.36
C VAL A 82 -3.73 -7.21 -2.27
N VAL A 83 -3.69 -7.39 -3.59
CA VAL A 83 -3.84 -6.26 -4.51
C VAL A 83 -5.16 -5.54 -4.28
N ALA A 84 -6.26 -6.28 -4.07
CA ALA A 84 -7.58 -5.73 -3.75
C ALA A 84 -7.65 -5.05 -2.38
N GLY A 85 -6.88 -5.54 -1.40
CA GLY A 85 -6.79 -4.96 -0.07
C GLY A 85 -6.03 -3.64 -0.04
N GLU A 86 -5.00 -3.55 -0.86
CA GLU A 86 -4.02 -2.47 -0.84
C GLU A 86 -4.33 -1.34 -1.85
N MET A 87 -4.81 -1.68 -3.05
CA MET A 87 -5.05 -0.70 -4.12
C MET A 87 -6.52 -0.66 -4.54
N PRO A 88 -7.08 0.53 -4.86
CA PRO A 88 -8.37 0.60 -5.55
C PRO A 88 -8.33 -0.13 -6.90
N ALA A 89 -9.26 -1.05 -7.14
CA ALA A 89 -9.35 -1.80 -8.40
C ALA A 89 -9.61 -0.89 -9.62
N SER A 90 -10.00 0.37 -9.39
CA SER A 90 -10.17 1.41 -10.41
C SER A 90 -8.86 2.06 -10.86
N PHE A 91 -7.72 1.75 -10.24
CA PHE A 91 -6.43 2.28 -10.68
C PHE A 91 -6.05 1.74 -12.05
N GLU A 92 -5.10 2.41 -12.70
CA GLU A 92 -4.64 2.02 -14.03
C GLU A 92 -4.05 0.60 -14.04
N PRO A 93 -4.22 -0.17 -15.13
CA PRO A 93 -3.74 -1.57 -15.19
C PRO A 93 -2.26 -1.73 -14.84
N ASP A 94 -1.40 -0.81 -15.29
CA ASP A 94 0.03 -0.87 -14.99
C ASP A 94 0.35 -0.56 -13.51
N ALA A 95 -0.46 0.24 -12.82
CA ALA A 95 -0.35 0.41 -11.38
C ALA A 95 -0.73 -0.87 -10.62
N LEU A 96 -1.81 -1.54 -11.04
CA LEU A 96 -2.23 -2.82 -10.46
C LEU A 96 -1.18 -3.93 -10.70
N ARG A 97 -0.59 -4.00 -11.91
CA ARG A 97 0.52 -4.92 -12.22
C ARG A 97 1.75 -4.64 -11.35
N ALA A 98 2.12 -3.37 -11.19
CA ALA A 98 3.23 -2.98 -10.31
C ALA A 98 2.96 -3.40 -8.85
N GLN A 99 1.73 -3.24 -8.35
CA GLN A 99 1.34 -3.70 -7.02
C GLN A 99 1.42 -5.22 -6.90
N ALA A 100 0.96 -5.98 -7.90
CA ALA A 100 1.03 -7.44 -7.89
C ALA A 100 2.48 -7.95 -7.81
N VAL A 101 3.40 -7.33 -8.59
CA VAL A 101 4.84 -7.66 -8.55
C VAL A 101 5.47 -7.27 -7.21
N ALA A 102 5.14 -6.11 -6.65
CA ALA A 102 5.64 -5.68 -5.34
C ALA A 102 5.17 -6.63 -4.23
N ALA A 103 3.89 -6.96 -4.18
CA ALA A 103 3.33 -7.90 -3.20
C ALA A 103 3.93 -9.30 -3.33
N ARG A 104 4.12 -9.80 -4.55
CA ARG A 104 4.80 -11.09 -4.80
C ARG A 104 6.24 -11.07 -4.28
N SER A 105 6.98 -10.00 -4.55
CA SER A 105 8.37 -9.84 -4.09
C SER A 105 8.43 -9.85 -2.56
N TYR A 106 7.55 -9.08 -1.91
CA TYR A 106 7.42 -9.04 -0.46
C TYR A 106 7.10 -10.43 0.12
N ALA A 107 6.09 -11.10 -0.43
CA ALA A 107 5.68 -12.43 0.03
C ALA A 107 6.82 -13.47 -0.11
N LEU A 108 7.56 -13.48 -1.23
CA LEU A 108 8.71 -14.36 -1.43
C LEU A 108 9.84 -14.06 -0.44
N ALA A 109 10.16 -12.79 -0.22
CA ALA A 109 11.15 -12.38 0.76
C ALA A 109 10.76 -12.83 2.18
N ARG A 110 9.49 -12.66 2.56
CA ARG A 110 8.96 -13.12 3.86
C ARG A 110 8.91 -14.63 3.98
N ARG A 111 8.67 -15.36 2.90
CA ARG A 111 8.77 -16.82 2.89
C ARG A 111 10.19 -17.30 3.19
N ASN A 112 11.20 -16.63 2.65
CA ASN A 112 12.61 -16.93 2.89
C ASN A 112 13.07 -16.51 4.30
N ALA A 113 12.52 -15.41 4.84
CA ALA A 113 12.85 -14.86 6.14
C ALA A 113 11.56 -14.36 6.86
N PRO A 114 10.83 -15.28 7.53
CA PRO A 114 9.60 -14.93 8.24
C PRO A 114 9.83 -13.86 9.33
N PRO A 115 8.85 -12.99 9.58
CA PRO A 115 8.93 -11.98 10.62
C PRO A 115 9.06 -12.59 12.02
N ALA A 116 9.82 -11.94 12.90
CA ALA A 116 9.98 -12.39 14.30
C ALA A 116 8.64 -12.38 15.08
N ALA A 117 7.66 -11.60 14.65
CA ALA A 117 6.33 -11.55 15.26
C ALA A 117 5.53 -12.85 15.04
N HIS A 118 5.76 -13.56 13.92
CA HIS A 118 5.11 -14.83 13.58
C HIS A 118 6.07 -15.74 12.82
N PRO A 119 7.11 -16.30 13.48
CA PRO A 119 8.17 -17.05 12.83
C PRO A 119 7.72 -18.38 12.20
N GLN A 120 6.50 -18.82 12.48
CA GLN A 120 5.89 -20.04 11.96
C GLN A 120 5.24 -19.89 10.57
N CYS A 121 5.11 -18.66 10.05
CA CYS A 121 4.47 -18.38 8.77
C CYS A 121 5.10 -17.17 8.08
N ALA A 122 4.97 -17.11 6.77
CA ALA A 122 5.52 -16.03 5.95
C ALA A 122 4.84 -14.68 6.23
N LEU A 123 3.52 -14.70 6.31
CA LEU A 123 2.67 -13.50 6.33
C LEU A 123 1.57 -13.61 7.39
N CYS A 124 0.97 -12.47 7.74
CA CYS A 124 -0.24 -12.39 8.56
C CYS A 124 -1.21 -11.36 7.97
N ASP A 125 -2.46 -11.39 8.43
CA ASP A 125 -3.52 -10.46 8.01
C ASP A 125 -3.56 -9.16 8.86
N ASP A 126 -2.55 -8.92 9.70
CA ASP A 126 -2.42 -7.68 10.47
C ASP A 126 -1.74 -6.59 9.60
N PRO A 127 -2.47 -5.52 9.22
CA PRO A 127 -1.92 -4.42 8.41
C PRO A 127 -0.83 -3.61 9.13
N GLY A 128 -0.67 -3.81 10.43
CA GLY A 128 0.43 -3.24 11.22
C GLY A 128 1.73 -4.04 11.13
N CYS A 129 1.68 -5.24 10.56
CA CYS A 129 2.79 -6.18 10.47
C CYS A 129 3.11 -6.57 9.02
N CYS A 130 2.08 -6.97 8.25
CA CYS A 130 2.18 -7.43 6.87
C CYS A 130 1.23 -6.65 5.95
N GLU A 131 0.97 -7.20 4.75
CA GLU A 131 0.07 -6.63 3.76
C GLU A 131 -1.39 -6.93 4.12
N VAL A 132 -2.32 -6.03 3.75
CA VAL A 132 -3.76 -6.28 3.89
C VAL A 132 -4.18 -7.38 2.94
N TYR A 133 -4.88 -8.38 3.46
CA TYR A 133 -5.44 -9.47 2.67
C TYR A 133 -6.96 -9.51 2.78
N LEU A 134 -7.64 -9.57 1.65
CA LEU A 134 -9.09 -9.75 1.56
C LEU A 134 -9.42 -11.09 0.89
N THR A 135 -10.27 -11.88 1.53
CA THR A 135 -10.83 -13.09 0.91
C THR A 135 -11.73 -12.75 -0.28
N ALA A 136 -12.07 -13.74 -1.10
CA ALA A 136 -13.03 -13.57 -2.20
C ALA A 136 -14.40 -13.07 -1.68
N ASP A 137 -14.88 -13.61 -0.55
CA ASP A 137 -16.13 -13.18 0.06
C ASP A 137 -16.08 -11.72 0.54
N GLU A 138 -14.98 -11.30 1.19
CA GLU A 138 -14.78 -9.91 1.62
C GLU A 138 -14.68 -8.96 0.42
N ARG A 139 -14.06 -9.38 -0.69
CA ARG A 139 -14.04 -8.62 -1.94
C ARG A 139 -15.42 -8.52 -2.57
N ALA A 140 -16.17 -9.62 -2.58
CA ALA A 140 -17.56 -9.65 -3.10
C ALA A 140 -18.47 -8.73 -2.28
N GLU A 141 -18.38 -8.76 -0.95
CA GLU A 141 -19.12 -7.86 -0.06
C GLU A 141 -18.73 -6.39 -0.31
N ARG A 142 -17.43 -6.10 -0.43
CA ARG A 142 -16.90 -4.75 -0.64
C ARG A 142 -17.36 -4.13 -1.95
N TRP A 143 -17.44 -4.92 -3.04
CA TRP A 143 -17.69 -4.41 -4.39
C TRP A 143 -19.12 -4.61 -4.86
N GLY A 144 -19.89 -5.51 -4.22
CA GLY A 144 -21.31 -5.75 -4.53
C GLY A 144 -21.52 -6.03 -6.02
N GLU A 145 -22.39 -5.26 -6.67
CA GLU A 145 -22.72 -5.43 -8.10
C GLU A 145 -21.52 -5.22 -9.06
N GLN A 146 -20.44 -4.60 -8.58
CA GLN A 146 -19.23 -4.37 -9.38
C GLN A 146 -18.17 -5.46 -9.19
N TYR A 147 -18.47 -6.53 -8.45
CA TYR A 147 -17.51 -7.57 -8.11
C TYR A 147 -16.83 -8.16 -9.36
N ASP A 148 -17.60 -8.63 -10.34
CA ASP A 148 -17.04 -9.28 -11.54
C ASP A 148 -16.08 -8.34 -12.31
N LEU A 149 -16.41 -7.06 -12.37
CA LEU A 149 -15.59 -6.07 -13.03
C LEU A 149 -14.25 -5.85 -12.30
N TRP A 150 -14.31 -5.62 -10.99
CA TRP A 150 -13.12 -5.31 -10.21
C TRP A 150 -12.23 -6.53 -9.97
N GLU A 151 -12.85 -7.69 -9.73
CA GLU A 151 -12.14 -8.96 -9.60
C GLU A 151 -11.38 -9.30 -10.89
N SER A 152 -12.02 -9.20 -12.05
CA SER A 152 -11.38 -9.46 -13.35
C SER A 152 -10.16 -8.57 -13.58
N ARG A 153 -10.19 -7.29 -13.20
CA ARG A 153 -9.05 -6.38 -13.34
C ARG A 153 -7.88 -6.75 -12.44
N ILE A 154 -8.18 -7.15 -11.21
CA ILE A 154 -7.16 -7.60 -10.26
C ILE A 154 -6.54 -8.91 -10.72
N GLU A 155 -7.36 -9.90 -11.09
CA GLU A 155 -6.88 -11.19 -11.60
C GLU A 155 -6.04 -11.04 -12.88
N GLU A 156 -6.45 -10.13 -13.78
CA GLU A 156 -5.67 -9.82 -14.99
C GLU A 156 -4.30 -9.26 -14.62
N ALA A 157 -4.22 -8.31 -13.69
CA ALA A 157 -2.94 -7.74 -13.27
C ALA A 157 -2.00 -8.78 -12.64
N VAL A 158 -2.54 -9.70 -11.83
CA VAL A 158 -1.79 -10.81 -11.22
C VAL A 158 -1.32 -11.78 -12.29
N ARG A 159 -2.22 -12.22 -13.20
CA ARG A 159 -1.92 -13.16 -14.28
C ARG A 159 -0.88 -12.62 -15.26
N ASP A 160 -1.00 -11.35 -15.67
CA ASP A 160 -0.09 -10.72 -16.63
C ASP A 160 1.33 -10.57 -16.10
N THR A 161 1.51 -10.71 -14.80
CA THR A 161 2.79 -10.63 -14.10
C THR A 161 3.17 -11.93 -13.40
N ASP A 162 2.55 -13.09 -13.79
CA ASP A 162 2.80 -14.38 -13.16
C ASP A 162 4.31 -14.68 -13.05
N GLY A 163 4.77 -15.01 -11.85
CA GLY A 163 6.15 -15.36 -11.56
C GLY A 163 7.16 -14.21 -11.62
N VAL A 164 6.76 -12.99 -11.97
CA VAL A 164 7.68 -11.85 -11.98
C VAL A 164 7.79 -11.23 -10.59
N TYR A 165 9.02 -11.04 -10.11
CA TYR A 165 9.31 -10.38 -8.84
C TYR A 165 10.62 -9.58 -8.89
N LEU A 166 10.79 -8.68 -7.92
CA LEU A 166 11.96 -7.83 -7.77
C LEU A 166 13.05 -8.54 -6.95
N VAL A 167 14.29 -8.43 -7.41
CA VAL A 167 15.47 -8.94 -6.71
C VAL A 167 16.53 -7.86 -6.53
N TYR A 168 17.28 -7.98 -5.43
CA TYR A 168 18.51 -7.26 -5.17
C TYR A 168 19.56 -8.26 -4.70
N ASP A 169 20.75 -8.24 -5.31
CA ASP A 169 21.81 -9.23 -5.05
C ASP A 169 21.34 -10.69 -5.18
N GLY A 170 20.39 -10.96 -6.10
CA GLY A 170 19.86 -12.29 -6.39
C GLY A 170 18.74 -12.77 -5.46
N GLU A 171 18.40 -12.02 -4.41
CA GLU A 171 17.34 -12.35 -3.45
C GLU A 171 16.07 -11.49 -3.64
N PRO A 172 14.86 -12.04 -3.43
CA PRO A 172 13.63 -11.26 -3.43
C PRO A 172 13.69 -10.13 -2.41
N ILE A 173 13.23 -8.95 -2.80
CA ILE A 173 13.27 -7.77 -1.93
C ILE A 173 12.04 -7.66 -1.01
N ILE A 174 12.19 -6.97 0.11
CA ILE A 174 11.07 -6.45 0.92
C ILE A 174 10.53 -5.19 0.20
N ALA A 175 9.68 -5.42 -0.80
CA ALA A 175 9.12 -4.36 -1.65
C ALA A 175 8.00 -3.60 -0.91
N CYS A 176 8.37 -2.77 0.08
CA CYS A 176 7.42 -1.96 0.83
C CYS A 176 6.71 -0.95 -0.06
N PHE A 177 5.46 -0.66 0.25
CA PHE A 177 4.65 0.35 -0.43
C PHE A 177 3.77 1.11 0.57
N HIS A 178 3.21 2.23 0.15
CA HIS A 178 2.36 3.07 0.99
C HIS A 178 1.35 3.82 0.13
N ALA A 179 0.28 4.34 0.73
CA ALA A 179 -0.81 4.94 -0.03
C ALA A 179 -0.37 6.15 -0.85
N SER A 180 0.20 7.20 -0.23
CA SER A 180 0.62 8.41 -0.96
C SER A 180 1.77 9.12 -0.29
N SER A 181 2.67 9.65 -1.10
CA SER A 181 3.76 10.56 -0.72
C SER A 181 3.34 12.03 -0.86
N ALA A 182 4.16 12.92 -0.34
CA ALA A 182 3.97 14.37 -0.48
C ALA A 182 5.15 14.97 -1.29
N GLY A 183 5.31 14.48 -2.53
CA GLY A 183 6.37 14.89 -3.46
C GLY A 183 7.57 13.96 -3.52
N TYR A 184 7.93 13.30 -2.42
CA TYR A 184 9.04 12.34 -2.35
C TYR A 184 8.70 11.17 -1.44
N THR A 185 9.24 9.98 -1.78
CA THR A 185 9.23 8.83 -0.86
C THR A 185 10.29 8.98 0.22
N GLU A 186 10.27 8.11 1.20
CA GLU A 186 11.23 8.10 2.31
C GLU A 186 12.21 6.94 2.18
N SER A 187 13.39 7.08 2.78
CA SER A 187 14.34 5.97 2.86
C SER A 187 13.96 4.97 3.95
N GLY A 188 14.34 3.71 3.76
CA GLY A 188 14.20 2.68 4.79
C GLY A 188 14.92 3.05 6.08
N ALA A 189 16.10 3.69 5.97
CA ALA A 189 16.88 4.16 7.10
C ALA A 189 16.13 5.18 7.97
N ALA A 190 15.45 6.15 7.35
CA ALA A 190 14.68 7.16 8.08
C ALA A 190 13.40 6.62 8.72
N VAL A 191 12.79 5.59 8.12
CA VAL A 191 11.57 5.00 8.65
C VAL A 191 11.84 3.97 9.76
N TRP A 192 12.82 3.09 9.56
CA TRP A 192 13.06 1.92 10.43
C TRP A 192 14.47 1.86 11.03
N GLY A 193 15.36 2.79 10.69
CA GLY A 193 16.73 2.87 11.22
C GLY A 193 17.74 1.93 10.57
N GLY A 194 17.32 1.13 9.58
CA GLY A 194 18.16 0.20 8.81
C GLY A 194 18.41 0.71 7.40
N ASP A 195 19.65 0.66 6.93
CA ASP A 195 19.98 0.98 5.55
C ASP A 195 19.56 -0.18 4.63
N VAL A 196 18.66 0.12 3.69
CA VAL A 196 18.15 -0.82 2.68
C VAL A 196 18.40 -0.21 1.32
N PRO A 197 19.37 -0.72 0.53
CA PRO A 197 19.90 -0.06 -0.66
C PRO A 197 18.87 0.31 -1.72
N TYR A 198 17.78 -0.43 -1.83
CA TYR A 198 16.68 -0.21 -2.78
C TYR A 198 15.49 0.57 -2.19
N LEU A 199 15.51 0.91 -0.88
CA LEU A 199 14.50 1.77 -0.23
C LEU A 199 15.12 3.14 0.05
N VAL A 200 15.29 3.92 -1.01
CA VAL A 200 15.80 5.28 -0.98
C VAL A 200 14.71 6.29 -1.30
N SER A 201 14.94 7.55 -0.97
CA SER A 201 14.00 8.63 -1.33
C SER A 201 14.05 8.89 -2.83
N VAL A 202 12.89 8.81 -3.49
CA VAL A 202 12.70 9.15 -4.91
C VAL A 202 11.51 10.11 -5.05
N SER A 203 11.46 10.86 -6.16
CA SER A 203 10.31 11.73 -6.43
C SER A 203 9.03 10.91 -6.62
N SER A 204 7.88 11.48 -6.25
CA SER A 204 6.58 10.85 -6.42
C SER A 204 5.59 11.88 -6.97
N PRO A 205 4.95 11.62 -8.12
CA PRO A 205 4.31 12.65 -8.93
C PRO A 205 2.90 13.03 -8.47
N GLU A 206 2.29 12.28 -7.57
CA GLU A 206 0.92 12.52 -7.12
C GLU A 206 0.78 13.83 -6.36
N THR A 207 -0.37 14.46 -6.52
CA THR A 207 -0.73 15.74 -5.93
C THR A 207 -2.08 15.67 -5.19
N ALA A 208 -2.49 16.78 -4.60
CA ALA A 208 -3.79 16.88 -3.95
C ALA A 208 -4.98 16.67 -4.91
N SER A 209 -4.79 16.83 -6.21
CA SER A 209 -5.83 16.54 -7.21
C SER A 209 -5.99 15.04 -7.50
N ASP A 210 -4.96 14.24 -7.21
CA ASP A 210 -4.94 12.81 -7.50
C ASP A 210 -5.35 11.96 -6.30
N VAL A 211 -5.17 12.48 -5.10
CA VAL A 211 -5.30 11.73 -3.84
C VAL A 211 -6.43 12.29 -2.98
N PRO A 212 -7.51 11.54 -2.74
CA PRO A 212 -8.54 11.94 -1.78
C PRO A 212 -7.94 12.16 -0.38
N ASN A 213 -8.29 13.28 0.25
CA ASN A 213 -7.78 13.65 1.58
C ASN A 213 -6.24 13.67 1.64
N PHE A 214 -5.59 14.18 0.58
CA PHE A 214 -4.14 14.34 0.51
C PHE A 214 -3.59 15.15 1.69
N VAL A 215 -4.30 16.20 2.08
CA VAL A 215 -4.03 16.96 3.29
C VAL A 215 -5.16 16.72 4.29
N THR A 216 -4.79 16.36 5.51
CA THR A 216 -5.72 16.17 6.64
C THR A 216 -5.28 16.98 7.85
N THR A 217 -6.22 17.26 8.74
CA THR A 217 -5.93 17.93 10.01
C THR A 217 -6.33 17.05 11.18
N ALA A 218 -5.56 17.15 12.27
CA ALA A 218 -5.91 16.55 13.56
C ALA A 218 -5.68 17.59 14.65
N GLU A 219 -6.70 17.82 15.46
CA GLU A 219 -6.68 18.86 16.51
C GLU A 219 -6.80 18.21 17.90
N PHE A 220 -5.94 18.64 18.83
CA PHE A 220 -5.89 18.12 20.20
C PHE A 220 -5.95 19.27 21.20
N SER A 221 -6.79 19.16 22.23
CA SER A 221 -6.71 20.06 23.38
C SER A 221 -5.37 19.91 24.10
N PRO A 222 -4.92 20.87 24.91
CA PRO A 222 -3.71 20.73 25.71
C PRO A 222 -3.70 19.48 26.59
N GLU A 223 -4.84 19.16 27.19
CA GLU A 223 -5.01 18.00 28.05
C GLU A 223 -4.82 16.70 27.26
N SER A 224 -5.48 16.57 26.10
CA SER A 224 -5.39 15.38 25.26
C SER A 224 -4.00 15.23 24.64
N PHE A 225 -3.36 16.33 24.23
CA PHE A 225 -1.99 16.32 23.73
C PHE A 225 -1.03 15.81 24.81
N ARG A 226 -1.12 16.39 26.03
CA ARG A 226 -0.31 16.01 27.19
C ARG A 226 -0.51 14.55 27.57
N GLU A 227 -1.75 14.09 27.69
CA GLU A 227 -2.09 12.70 28.04
C GLU A 227 -1.45 11.72 27.05
N LYS A 228 -1.67 11.91 25.75
CA LYS A 228 -1.11 11.05 24.70
C LYS A 228 0.42 11.05 24.70
N PHE A 229 1.02 12.22 24.83
CA PHE A 229 2.48 12.34 24.80
C PHE A 229 3.13 11.72 26.04
N LEU A 230 2.61 12.00 27.24
CA LEU A 230 3.12 11.45 28.51
C LEU A 230 2.85 9.94 28.64
N ALA A 231 1.86 9.39 27.95
CA ALA A 231 1.68 7.94 27.89
C ALA A 231 2.86 7.23 27.22
N ALA A 232 3.52 7.90 26.23
CA ALA A 232 4.70 7.39 25.57
C ALA A 232 6.02 7.83 26.22
N TYR A 233 6.05 9.04 26.79
CA TYR A 233 7.21 9.68 27.43
C TYR A 233 6.84 10.24 28.80
N PRO A 234 6.70 9.39 29.82
CA PRO A 234 6.26 9.81 31.17
C PRO A 234 7.20 10.83 31.84
N GLU A 235 8.48 10.84 31.43
CA GLU A 235 9.51 11.71 31.95
C GLU A 235 9.55 13.12 31.31
N ALA A 236 8.76 13.36 30.26
CA ALA A 236 8.80 14.64 29.54
C ALA A 236 8.28 15.81 30.42
N ASP A 237 9.03 16.93 30.41
CA ASP A 237 8.62 18.14 31.11
C ASP A 237 7.65 18.99 30.28
N LEU A 238 6.35 18.88 30.58
CA LEU A 238 5.27 19.72 30.06
C LEU A 238 4.68 20.63 31.15
N SER A 239 5.49 21.12 32.09
CA SER A 239 5.09 22.04 33.16
C SER A 239 4.85 23.47 32.68
N ALA A 240 5.50 23.87 31.55
CA ALA A 240 5.30 25.17 30.93
C ALA A 240 3.87 25.35 30.41
N GLN A 241 3.52 26.58 30.01
CA GLN A 241 2.24 26.85 29.31
C GLN A 241 2.22 26.11 27.94
N PRO A 242 1.03 25.61 27.51
CA PRO A 242 0.91 24.83 26.29
C PRO A 242 1.59 25.39 25.04
N PRO A 243 1.51 26.70 24.74
CA PRO A 243 2.21 27.27 23.56
C PRO A 243 3.71 26.98 23.52
N ASN A 244 4.33 26.72 24.68
CA ASN A 244 5.77 26.50 24.83
C ASN A 244 6.18 25.03 24.85
N TRP A 245 5.21 24.09 24.69
CA TRP A 245 5.53 22.67 24.66
C TRP A 245 6.22 22.23 23.38
N VAL A 246 5.89 22.87 22.26
CA VAL A 246 6.43 22.51 20.94
C VAL A 246 7.61 23.43 20.62
N GLY A 247 8.78 22.85 20.45
CA GLY A 247 10.01 23.54 20.12
C GLY A 247 10.44 23.36 18.66
N GLU A 248 11.76 23.29 18.47
CA GLU A 248 12.36 23.15 17.14
C GLU A 248 11.93 21.85 16.44
N ARG A 249 11.71 21.96 15.13
CA ARG A 249 11.37 20.85 14.23
C ARG A 249 12.36 20.82 13.09
N THR A 250 12.94 19.64 12.86
CA THR A 250 13.79 19.36 11.70
C THR A 250 13.02 18.54 10.69
N VAL A 251 13.11 18.89 9.43
CA VAL A 251 12.52 18.13 8.32
C VAL A 251 13.65 17.61 7.42
N ASP A 252 13.44 16.45 6.84
CA ASP A 252 14.32 15.87 5.85
C ASP A 252 14.01 16.40 4.43
N PRO A 253 14.82 16.03 3.42
CA PRO A 253 14.59 16.46 2.03
C PRO A 253 13.26 15.98 1.44
N SER A 254 12.63 14.93 1.99
CA SER A 254 11.31 14.45 1.58
C SER A 254 10.15 15.31 2.16
N GLY A 255 10.48 16.28 3.03
CA GLY A 255 9.51 17.12 3.73
C GLY A 255 8.91 16.48 4.97
N ARG A 256 9.38 15.28 5.37
CA ARG A 256 8.91 14.59 6.58
C ARG A 256 9.66 15.11 7.81
N VAL A 257 8.99 15.06 8.94
CA VAL A 257 9.58 15.45 10.22
C VAL A 257 10.58 14.38 10.64
N SER A 258 11.87 14.69 10.61
CA SER A 258 12.92 13.82 11.12
C SER A 258 12.99 13.90 12.65
N SER A 259 12.80 15.09 13.24
CA SER A 259 12.66 15.25 14.68
C SER A 259 11.84 16.48 15.05
N VAL A 260 11.22 16.44 16.23
CA VAL A 260 10.53 17.57 16.85
C VAL A 260 10.76 17.53 18.36
N ARG A 261 11.05 18.71 18.95
CA ARG A 261 11.20 18.85 20.40
C ARG A 261 9.84 19.12 21.03
N ILE A 262 9.48 18.26 22.01
CA ILE A 262 8.28 18.43 22.83
C ILE A 262 8.73 18.50 24.29
N GLY A 263 8.46 19.63 24.96
CA GLY A 263 9.05 19.92 26.28
C GLY A 263 10.59 19.95 26.18
N ASP A 264 11.21 19.09 26.94
CA ASP A 264 12.68 18.87 27.00
C ASP A 264 13.16 17.68 26.14
N ILE A 265 12.23 16.91 25.51
CA ILE A 265 12.54 15.70 24.75
C ILE A 265 12.45 15.97 23.23
N SER A 266 13.45 15.47 22.48
CA SER A 266 13.40 15.43 21.02
C SER A 266 12.96 14.04 20.54
N VAL A 267 11.92 13.97 19.71
CA VAL A 267 11.34 12.72 19.25
C VAL A 267 11.25 12.66 17.73
N PRO A 268 11.38 11.48 17.10
CA PRO A 268 11.19 11.30 15.66
C PRO A 268 9.76 11.63 15.22
N GLY A 269 9.60 12.13 14.01
CA GLY A 269 8.29 12.38 13.41
C GLY A 269 7.46 11.09 13.25
N THR A 270 8.12 9.95 12.99
CA THR A 270 7.48 8.63 12.98
C THR A 270 6.87 8.25 14.33
N THR A 271 7.52 8.62 15.42
CA THR A 271 6.99 8.46 16.79
C THR A 271 5.78 9.38 17.03
N MET A 272 5.87 10.65 16.63
CA MET A 272 4.72 11.58 16.69
C MET A 272 3.53 11.04 15.88
N ARG A 273 3.78 10.51 14.67
CA ARG A 273 2.75 9.84 13.86
C ARG A 273 2.04 8.74 14.67
N SER A 274 2.79 7.91 15.37
CA SER A 274 2.22 6.80 16.17
C SER A 274 1.43 7.30 17.38
N ILE A 275 1.98 8.25 18.16
CA ILE A 275 1.34 8.80 19.37
C ILE A 275 0.00 9.47 19.03
N PHE A 276 -0.04 10.26 17.96
CA PHE A 276 -1.20 11.06 17.59
C PHE A 276 -2.04 10.44 16.47
N SER A 277 -1.73 9.19 16.04
CA SER A 277 -2.42 8.45 14.98
C SER A 277 -2.50 9.25 13.68
N LEU A 278 -1.41 9.93 13.31
CA LEU A 278 -1.35 10.74 12.09
C LEU A 278 -1.19 9.83 10.85
N ARG A 279 -1.72 10.28 9.74
CA ARG A 279 -1.64 9.52 8.48
C ARG A 279 -0.22 9.35 7.96
N SER A 280 0.65 10.33 8.18
CA SER A 280 2.06 10.29 7.78
C SER A 280 2.95 11.04 8.76
N ALA A 281 4.27 10.95 8.60
CA ALA A 281 5.23 11.78 9.31
C ALA A 281 5.52 13.13 8.61
N ASN A 282 4.86 13.40 7.47
CA ASN A 282 4.91 14.72 6.81
C ASN A 282 3.81 15.61 7.41
N PHE A 283 4.16 16.36 8.44
CA PHE A 283 3.20 17.21 9.13
C PHE A 283 3.80 18.55 9.56
N THR A 284 2.91 19.53 9.72
CA THR A 284 3.17 20.72 10.52
C THR A 284 2.39 20.64 11.83
N LEU A 285 2.90 21.28 12.87
CA LEU A 285 2.27 21.36 14.19
C LEU A 285 2.24 22.83 14.63
N ALA A 286 1.07 23.36 14.92
CA ALA A 286 0.87 24.74 15.31
C ALA A 286 -0.02 24.83 16.54
N TRP A 287 0.22 25.85 17.37
CA TRP A 287 -0.67 26.27 18.43
C TRP A 287 -1.71 27.29 17.90
N THR A 288 -2.99 27.00 18.03
CA THR A 288 -4.10 27.84 17.53
C THR A 288 -4.54 28.93 18.51
N GLY A 289 -3.95 29.03 19.68
CA GLY A 289 -4.41 29.84 20.80
C GLY A 289 -5.23 29.05 21.84
N ARG A 290 -5.71 27.84 21.48
CA ARG A 290 -6.52 26.97 22.33
C ARG A 290 -6.19 25.47 22.21
N SER A 291 -5.58 25.07 21.10
CA SER A 291 -5.35 23.65 20.77
C SER A 291 -4.07 23.48 19.92
N PHE A 292 -3.59 22.25 19.84
CA PHE A 292 -2.53 21.83 18.93
C PHE A 292 -3.14 21.30 17.65
N LEU A 293 -2.80 21.93 16.51
CA LEU A 293 -3.27 21.57 15.19
C LEU A 293 -2.14 20.94 14.38
N PHE A 294 -2.30 19.66 14.04
CA PHE A 294 -1.50 19.00 13.02
C PHE A 294 -2.13 19.19 11.65
N THR A 295 -1.34 19.58 10.67
CA THR A 295 -1.69 19.51 9.24
C THR A 295 -0.77 18.47 8.61
N VAL A 296 -1.34 17.40 8.06
CA VAL A 296 -0.63 16.19 7.63
C VAL A 296 -0.82 15.99 6.13
N SER A 297 0.28 15.81 5.39
CA SER A 297 0.26 15.54 3.95
C SER A 297 0.66 14.10 3.66
N GLY A 298 -0.03 13.46 2.69
CA GLY A 298 0.20 12.08 2.31
C GLY A 298 -0.31 11.05 3.33
N SER A 299 -0.04 9.77 3.07
CA SER A 299 -0.52 8.65 3.90
C SER A 299 0.42 7.45 3.84
N GLY A 300 0.74 6.88 5.00
CA GLY A 300 1.59 5.72 5.16
C GLY A 300 2.99 6.05 5.68
N HIS A 301 3.85 5.02 5.73
CA HIS A 301 5.22 5.15 6.24
C HIS A 301 6.15 5.90 5.26
N GLY A 302 5.82 5.91 3.98
CA GLY A 302 6.52 6.69 2.95
C GLY A 302 7.64 5.98 2.21
N ALA A 303 8.12 4.82 2.66
CA ALA A 303 9.21 4.12 2.00
C ALA A 303 8.70 3.23 0.83
N GLY A 304 9.51 3.08 -0.21
CA GLY A 304 9.19 2.29 -1.39
C GLY A 304 8.09 2.90 -2.27
N MET A 305 7.24 2.08 -2.90
CA MET A 305 6.29 2.54 -3.90
C MET A 305 5.11 3.30 -3.28
N SER A 306 4.86 4.52 -3.79
CA SER A 306 3.60 5.21 -3.56
C SER A 306 2.52 4.65 -4.50
N GLN A 307 1.42 4.15 -3.94
CA GLN A 307 0.32 3.56 -4.72
C GLN A 307 -0.37 4.59 -5.61
N TYR A 308 -0.67 5.78 -5.08
CA TYR A 308 -1.20 6.87 -5.89
C TYR A 308 -0.17 7.41 -6.87
N GLY A 309 1.11 7.46 -6.49
CA GLY A 309 2.20 7.84 -7.39
C GLY A 309 2.34 6.88 -8.56
N ALA A 310 2.29 5.57 -8.31
CA ALA A 310 2.27 4.54 -9.33
C ALA A 310 1.08 4.72 -10.29
N ASN A 311 -0.11 5.04 -9.76
CA ASN A 311 -1.29 5.30 -10.56
C ASN A 311 -1.15 6.55 -11.44
N VAL A 312 -0.54 7.62 -10.94
CA VAL A 312 -0.26 8.84 -11.72
C VAL A 312 0.78 8.56 -12.81
N MET A 313 1.83 7.79 -12.51
CA MET A 313 2.81 7.37 -13.51
C MET A 313 2.15 6.56 -14.62
N ALA A 314 1.30 5.58 -14.27
CA ALA A 314 0.56 4.78 -15.24
C ALA A 314 -0.39 5.62 -16.11
N LYS A 315 -1.13 6.58 -15.53
CA LYS A 315 -1.95 7.55 -16.28
C LYS A 315 -1.14 8.38 -17.27
N ASN A 316 0.12 8.64 -16.96
CA ASN A 316 1.05 9.36 -17.82
C ASN A 316 1.78 8.45 -18.83
N GLY A 317 1.40 7.17 -18.93
CA GLY A 317 1.91 6.21 -19.90
C GLY A 317 3.09 5.36 -19.46
N SER A 318 3.52 5.45 -18.19
CA SER A 318 4.55 4.54 -17.67
C SER A 318 4.01 3.12 -17.56
N VAL A 319 4.79 2.14 -18.03
CA VAL A 319 4.50 0.72 -17.83
C VAL A 319 4.96 0.27 -16.44
N TRP A 320 4.41 -0.83 -15.94
CA TRP A 320 4.66 -1.32 -14.59
C TRP A 320 6.15 -1.58 -14.27
N GLN A 321 6.95 -1.96 -15.28
CA GLN A 321 8.41 -2.15 -15.10
C GLN A 321 9.11 -0.81 -14.79
N GLU A 322 8.72 0.26 -15.46
CA GLU A 322 9.25 1.60 -15.21
C GLU A 322 8.84 2.13 -13.85
N ILE A 323 7.59 1.88 -13.45
CA ILE A 323 7.09 2.22 -12.12
C ILE A 323 7.93 1.54 -11.03
N LEU A 324 8.13 0.23 -11.15
CA LEU A 324 8.89 -0.55 -10.17
C LEU A 324 10.36 -0.14 -10.08
N THR A 325 11.02 0.04 -11.22
CA THR A 325 12.44 0.46 -11.26
C THR A 325 12.63 1.89 -10.77
N HIS A 326 11.62 2.75 -10.89
CA HIS A 326 11.61 4.08 -10.30
C HIS A 326 11.57 4.03 -8.77
N TYR A 327 10.65 3.25 -8.18
CA TYR A 327 10.45 3.21 -6.73
C TYR A 327 11.44 2.30 -5.99
N TYR A 328 12.06 1.35 -6.69
CA TYR A 328 13.04 0.42 -6.12
C TYR A 328 14.33 0.44 -6.97
N PRO A 329 15.07 1.56 -6.95
CA PRO A 329 16.27 1.70 -7.78
C PRO A 329 17.34 0.66 -7.39
N GLY A 330 18.10 0.21 -8.39
CA GLY A 330 19.15 -0.79 -8.21
C GLY A 330 18.65 -2.24 -8.14
N THR A 331 17.34 -2.46 -8.20
CA THR A 331 16.76 -3.80 -8.31
C THR A 331 16.65 -4.26 -9.76
N SER A 332 16.44 -5.55 -9.95
CA SER A 332 16.14 -6.17 -11.23
C SER A 332 14.82 -6.94 -11.15
N LEU A 333 14.09 -6.97 -12.26
CA LEU A 333 12.96 -7.86 -12.43
C LEU A 333 13.44 -9.23 -12.87
N THR A 334 12.93 -10.26 -12.26
CA THR A 334 13.19 -11.64 -12.67
C THR A 334 11.89 -12.44 -12.66
N ALA A 335 11.87 -13.47 -13.52
CA ALA A 335 10.88 -14.52 -13.50
C ALA A 335 11.61 -15.86 -13.38
N PRO A 336 11.00 -16.86 -12.78
CA PRO A 336 11.59 -18.19 -12.60
C PRO A 336 11.85 -18.91 -13.91
#